data_0cde7ef8a815139d8455caa3407886ba
#
_entry.id   0cde7ef8a815139d8455caa3407886ba
#
_cell.length_a   1.000
_cell.length_b   1.000
_cell.length_c   1.000
_cell.angle_alpha   90.00
_cell.angle_beta   90.00
_cell.angle_gamma   90.00
#
_symmetry.space_group_name_H-M   'P 1'
#
loop_
_entity.id
_entity.type
_entity.pdbx_description
1 polymer ?
#
loop_
_entity_poly.entity_id
_entity_poly.type
_entity_poly.pdbx_seq_one_letter_code
_entity_poly.pdbx_strand_id
1 'polypeptide(L)'
;PRDASGKRAEIVHPGKKITAAHLAEIQRLDVQEIEVTEADFEGAYTVADIVDPRTGEVVLEGNEPLSPRVLSVGLAEGSQIDAFEVFFPERDDIQAMLSMMVKKDTIKSPEEALVEIYRRMRPGDPPTLDSSRNLFEGMFLNAQKYDFSRVGRLKLNTKLGLGTPLTEKIIHLEDIVAVIGFLLKLRRNPQDVDDIDHLGNRRVRSVGELLENQ
;
A
#
# COMPACT_ATOMS: atom_id res chain seq x y z
N PRO A 1 -23.91 10.40 -15.97
CA PRO A 1 -23.34 11.74 -15.75
C PRO A 1 -24.34 12.83 -16.14
N ARG A 2 -24.17 13.99 -15.55
CA ARG A 2 -24.97 15.18 -15.97
C ARG A 2 -24.06 16.03 -16.85
N ASP A 3 -24.63 16.54 -17.93
CA ASP A 3 -23.98 17.55 -18.77
C ASP A 3 -23.94 18.94 -18.07
N ALA A 4 -23.23 19.89 -18.67
CA ALA A 4 -23.13 21.26 -18.14
C ALA A 4 -24.50 21.97 -18.01
N SER A 5 -25.57 21.44 -18.60
CA SER A 5 -26.94 21.91 -18.48
C SER A 5 -27.76 21.19 -17.39
N GLY A 6 -27.13 20.27 -16.66
CA GLY A 6 -27.75 19.43 -15.62
C GLY A 6 -28.58 18.26 -16.15
N LYS A 7 -28.59 18.02 -17.47
CA LYS A 7 -29.32 16.93 -18.10
C LYS A 7 -28.48 15.65 -18.05
N ARG A 8 -29.13 14.53 -17.71
CA ARG A 8 -28.45 13.22 -17.73
C ARG A 8 -28.04 12.87 -19.16
N ALA A 9 -26.75 12.68 -19.40
CA ALA A 9 -26.20 12.19 -20.65
C ALA A 9 -25.96 10.69 -20.54
N GLU A 10 -26.54 9.92 -21.43
CA GLU A 10 -26.25 8.48 -21.53
C GLU A 10 -25.07 8.28 -22.46
N ILE A 11 -23.92 7.90 -21.89
CA ILE A 11 -22.69 7.66 -22.64
C ILE A 11 -22.60 6.21 -23.10
N VAL A 12 -23.06 5.28 -22.25
CA VAL A 12 -23.05 3.84 -22.50
C VAL A 12 -24.39 3.25 -22.04
N HIS A 13 -25.04 2.45 -22.89
CA HIS A 13 -26.22 1.73 -22.47
C HIS A 13 -25.88 0.64 -21.43
N PRO A 14 -26.80 0.34 -20.48
CA PRO A 14 -26.65 -0.75 -19.53
C PRO A 14 -26.28 -2.08 -20.21
N GLY A 15 -25.32 -2.82 -19.64
CA GLY A 15 -24.89 -4.11 -20.18
C GLY A 15 -24.00 -4.07 -21.42
N LYS A 16 -23.64 -2.90 -21.94
CA LYS A 16 -22.69 -2.75 -23.05
C LYS A 16 -21.25 -2.61 -22.53
N LYS A 17 -20.33 -3.25 -23.25
CA LYS A 17 -18.90 -3.14 -22.96
C LYS A 17 -18.39 -1.71 -23.20
N ILE A 18 -17.66 -1.16 -22.27
CA ILE A 18 -17.00 0.14 -22.42
C ILE A 18 -15.88 0.01 -23.47
N THR A 19 -15.90 0.91 -24.47
CA THR A 19 -14.91 1.00 -25.54
C THR A 19 -13.99 2.19 -25.31
N ALA A 20 -12.87 2.26 -26.07
CA ALA A 20 -11.96 3.40 -26.03
C ALA A 20 -12.67 4.74 -26.37
N ALA A 21 -13.65 4.72 -27.27
CA ALA A 21 -14.45 5.89 -27.59
C ALA A 21 -15.31 6.36 -26.41
N HIS A 22 -15.90 5.43 -25.66
CA HIS A 22 -16.65 5.73 -24.44
C HIS A 22 -15.74 6.32 -23.35
N LEU A 23 -14.51 5.80 -23.20
CA LEU A 23 -13.53 6.35 -22.24
C LEU A 23 -13.15 7.78 -22.60
N ALA A 24 -12.89 8.07 -23.88
CA ALA A 24 -12.59 9.42 -24.34
C ALA A 24 -13.75 10.40 -24.06
N GLU A 25 -15.00 9.94 -24.24
CA GLU A 25 -16.18 10.76 -23.96
C GLU A 25 -16.38 10.99 -22.46
N ILE A 26 -16.15 9.96 -21.62
CA ILE A 26 -16.16 10.08 -20.15
C ILE A 26 -15.14 11.11 -19.68
N GLN A 27 -13.92 11.06 -20.22
CA GLN A 27 -12.87 12.02 -19.92
C GLN A 27 -13.19 13.43 -20.40
N ARG A 28 -13.76 13.55 -21.63
CA ARG A 28 -14.16 14.84 -22.18
C ARG A 28 -15.24 15.53 -21.36
N LEU A 29 -16.17 14.77 -20.78
CA LEU A 29 -17.26 15.26 -19.93
C LEU A 29 -16.86 15.43 -18.47
N ASP A 30 -15.61 15.08 -18.11
CA ASP A 30 -15.07 15.15 -16.74
C ASP A 30 -16.01 14.46 -15.72
N VAL A 31 -16.42 13.24 -16.04
CA VAL A 31 -17.33 12.47 -15.18
C VAL A 31 -16.57 12.01 -13.94
N GLN A 32 -16.89 12.57 -12.79
CA GLN A 32 -16.28 12.23 -11.50
C GLN A 32 -17.08 11.18 -10.73
N GLU A 33 -18.41 11.12 -10.96
CA GLU A 33 -19.33 10.32 -10.19
C GLU A 33 -20.30 9.56 -11.10
N ILE A 34 -20.66 8.35 -10.68
CA ILE A 34 -21.72 7.54 -11.31
C ILE A 34 -22.68 7.06 -10.24
N GLU A 35 -23.97 6.93 -10.61
CA GLU A 35 -24.95 6.28 -9.74
C GLU A 35 -24.71 4.78 -9.73
N VAL A 36 -24.71 4.18 -8.54
CA VAL A 36 -24.55 2.74 -8.31
C VAL A 36 -25.74 2.20 -7.52
N THR A 37 -26.01 0.91 -7.66
CA THR A 37 -27.07 0.20 -6.94
C THR A 37 -26.46 -0.74 -5.90
N GLU A 38 -27.24 -1.26 -4.97
CA GLU A 38 -26.78 -2.25 -3.99
C GLU A 38 -26.15 -3.47 -4.66
N ALA A 39 -26.65 -3.90 -5.80
CA ALA A 39 -26.10 -5.02 -6.55
C ALA A 39 -24.65 -4.78 -7.05
N ASP A 40 -24.29 -3.52 -7.28
CA ASP A 40 -22.95 -3.15 -7.73
C ASP A 40 -21.88 -3.34 -6.64
N PHE A 41 -22.31 -3.46 -5.38
CA PHE A 41 -21.43 -3.71 -4.22
C PHE A 41 -21.30 -5.19 -3.87
N GLU A 42 -21.91 -6.10 -4.62
CA GLU A 42 -21.74 -7.53 -4.38
C GLU A 42 -20.26 -7.93 -4.52
N GLY A 43 -19.71 -8.57 -3.48
CA GLY A 43 -18.28 -8.92 -3.41
C GLY A 43 -17.33 -7.76 -3.07
N ALA A 44 -17.84 -6.58 -2.73
CA ALA A 44 -17.01 -5.47 -2.27
C ALA A 44 -16.56 -5.67 -0.82
N TYR A 45 -15.36 -5.15 -0.52
CA TYR A 45 -14.77 -5.10 0.82
C TYR A 45 -14.43 -3.64 1.16
N THR A 46 -14.46 -3.32 2.44
CA THR A 46 -14.04 -2.00 2.95
C THR A 46 -12.52 -1.86 2.95
N VAL A 47 -12.01 -0.68 2.61
CA VAL A 47 -10.57 -0.36 2.68
C VAL A 47 -10.16 -0.02 4.11
N ALA A 48 -11.00 0.75 4.82
CA ALA A 48 -10.77 1.21 6.19
C ALA A 48 -12.04 1.02 7.02
N ASP A 49 -11.92 1.24 8.34
CA ASP A 49 -13.06 1.20 9.25
C ASP A 49 -14.10 2.25 8.87
N ILE A 50 -15.36 1.84 8.81
CA ILE A 50 -16.48 2.75 8.65
C ILE A 50 -16.96 3.13 10.05
N VAL A 51 -16.80 4.40 10.40
CA VAL A 51 -17.14 4.95 11.70
C VAL A 51 -18.35 5.87 11.58
N ASP A 52 -19.33 5.72 12.46
CA ASP A 52 -20.42 6.69 12.58
C ASP A 52 -19.87 7.99 13.22
N PRO A 53 -19.80 9.12 12.51
CA PRO A 53 -19.20 10.34 13.01
C PRO A 53 -19.95 10.94 14.19
N ARG A 54 -21.21 10.57 14.43
CA ARG A 54 -22.02 11.04 15.54
C ARG A 54 -21.76 10.29 16.84
N THR A 55 -21.59 8.96 16.76
CA THR A 55 -21.42 8.09 17.91
C THR A 55 -19.95 7.73 18.16
N GLY A 56 -19.12 7.81 17.11
CA GLY A 56 -17.75 7.31 17.13
C GLY A 56 -17.67 5.77 17.11
N GLU A 57 -18.79 5.09 16.91
CA GLU A 57 -18.86 3.63 16.85
C GLU A 57 -18.40 3.13 15.48
N VAL A 58 -17.58 2.06 15.48
CA VAL A 58 -17.19 1.38 14.25
C VAL A 58 -18.36 0.53 13.77
N VAL A 59 -18.96 0.91 12.65
CA VAL A 59 -20.09 0.22 12.03
C VAL A 59 -19.62 -1.04 11.31
N LEU A 60 -18.46 -0.95 10.65
CA LEU A 60 -17.79 -2.06 9.97
C LEU A 60 -16.28 -1.85 10.03
N GLU A 61 -15.56 -2.90 10.39
CA GLU A 61 -14.09 -2.87 10.38
C GLU A 61 -13.54 -2.89 8.95
N GLY A 62 -12.35 -2.34 8.77
CA GLY A 62 -11.63 -2.39 7.50
C GLY A 62 -11.34 -3.82 7.07
N ASN A 63 -11.30 -4.05 5.76
CA ASN A 63 -11.05 -5.38 5.17
C ASN A 63 -12.14 -6.43 5.45
N GLU A 64 -13.36 -6.00 5.77
CA GLU A 64 -14.53 -6.85 5.91
C GLU A 64 -15.47 -6.75 4.70
N PRO A 65 -16.21 -7.84 4.38
CA PRO A 65 -17.15 -7.81 3.26
C PRO A 65 -18.28 -6.81 3.52
N LEU A 66 -18.56 -5.99 2.52
CA LEU A 66 -19.65 -5.02 2.59
C LEU A 66 -20.99 -5.75 2.59
N SER A 67 -21.68 -5.72 3.72
CA SER A 67 -22.98 -6.38 3.85
C SER A 67 -24.14 -5.42 3.51
N PRO A 68 -25.30 -5.91 3.05
CA PRO A 68 -26.49 -5.10 2.80
C PRO A 68 -26.92 -4.28 4.03
N ARG A 69 -26.67 -4.81 5.23
CA ARG A 69 -26.96 -4.11 6.49
C ARG A 69 -26.14 -2.82 6.64
N VAL A 70 -24.88 -2.84 6.24
CA VAL A 70 -24.01 -1.66 6.31
C VAL A 70 -24.43 -0.62 5.29
N LEU A 71 -24.81 -1.07 4.08
CA LEU A 71 -25.35 -0.18 3.07
C LEU A 71 -26.66 0.49 3.55
N SER A 72 -27.55 -0.26 4.19
CA SER A 72 -28.78 0.29 4.73
C SER A 72 -28.56 1.30 5.86
N VAL A 73 -27.52 1.12 6.68
CA VAL A 73 -27.15 2.08 7.74
C VAL A 73 -26.42 3.29 7.15
N GLY A 74 -25.50 3.08 6.22
CA GLY A 74 -24.74 4.16 5.58
C GLY A 74 -25.57 5.01 4.61
N LEU A 75 -26.59 4.42 3.97
CA LEU A 75 -27.50 5.09 3.05
C LEU A 75 -28.80 5.56 3.72
N ALA A 76 -28.98 5.32 5.02
CA ALA A 76 -30.18 5.74 5.76
C ALA A 76 -30.30 7.27 5.76
N GLU A 77 -31.52 7.76 5.62
CA GLU A 77 -31.82 9.20 5.82
C GLU A 77 -31.37 9.63 7.22
N GLY A 78 -30.41 10.56 7.26
CA GLY A 78 -29.80 11.03 8.51
C GLY A 78 -28.49 10.37 8.89
N SER A 79 -27.96 9.43 8.09
CA SER A 79 -26.58 8.98 8.19
C SER A 79 -25.64 10.15 7.90
N GLN A 80 -24.60 10.32 8.70
CA GLN A 80 -23.54 11.32 8.48
C GLN A 80 -22.30 10.71 7.84
N ILE A 81 -22.42 9.50 7.30
CA ILE A 81 -21.33 8.85 6.54
C ILE A 81 -21.39 9.39 5.12
N ASP A 82 -20.54 10.38 4.83
CA ASP A 82 -20.52 11.06 3.52
C ASP A 82 -19.89 10.19 2.43
N ALA A 83 -18.83 9.43 2.75
CA ALA A 83 -18.13 8.58 1.81
C ALA A 83 -17.31 7.49 2.53
N PHE A 84 -17.10 6.38 1.87
CA PHE A 84 -16.16 5.34 2.26
C PHE A 84 -15.57 4.65 1.04
N GLU A 85 -14.38 4.08 1.20
CA GLU A 85 -13.67 3.41 0.11
C GLU A 85 -13.93 1.91 0.14
N VAL A 86 -14.15 1.34 -1.04
CA VAL A 86 -14.34 -0.10 -1.23
C VAL A 86 -13.41 -0.64 -2.31
N PHE A 87 -13.07 -1.92 -2.22
CA PHE A 87 -12.36 -2.64 -3.26
C PHE A 87 -13.03 -3.98 -3.57
N PHE A 88 -12.73 -4.51 -4.75
CA PHE A 88 -13.25 -5.78 -5.22
C PHE A 88 -12.09 -6.77 -5.42
N PRO A 89 -11.90 -7.75 -4.52
CA PRO A 89 -10.81 -8.72 -4.61
C PRO A 89 -10.77 -9.48 -5.95
N GLU A 90 -11.92 -9.73 -6.54
CA GLU A 90 -11.99 -10.43 -7.84
C GLU A 90 -11.49 -9.58 -9.01
N ARG A 91 -11.54 -8.25 -8.87
CA ARG A 91 -11.14 -7.29 -9.91
C ARG A 91 -9.71 -6.79 -9.74
N ASP A 92 -9.18 -6.84 -8.52
CA ASP A 92 -7.82 -6.39 -8.18
C ASP A 92 -7.07 -7.43 -7.36
N ASP A 93 -6.17 -8.16 -8.03
CA ASP A 93 -5.37 -9.23 -7.43
C ASP A 93 -4.36 -8.71 -6.37
N ILE A 94 -3.94 -7.45 -6.45
CA ILE A 94 -3.08 -6.82 -5.45
C ILE A 94 -3.86 -6.55 -4.17
N GLN A 95 -5.04 -5.97 -4.29
CA GLN A 95 -5.90 -5.72 -3.14
C GLN A 95 -6.35 -7.02 -2.48
N ALA A 96 -6.68 -8.04 -3.26
CA ALA A 96 -6.98 -9.37 -2.75
C ALA A 96 -5.82 -9.96 -1.95
N MET A 97 -4.58 -9.82 -2.46
CA MET A 97 -3.39 -10.31 -1.77
C MET A 97 -3.15 -9.55 -0.46
N LEU A 98 -3.24 -8.22 -0.47
CA LEU A 98 -3.08 -7.40 0.74
C LEU A 98 -4.14 -7.74 1.79
N SER A 99 -5.41 -7.87 1.38
CA SER A 99 -6.50 -8.30 2.24
C SER A 99 -6.21 -9.64 2.90
N MET A 100 -5.75 -10.62 2.13
CA MET A 100 -5.37 -11.94 2.66
C MET A 100 -4.16 -11.88 3.60
N MET A 101 -3.17 -11.03 3.32
CA MET A 101 -2.01 -10.83 4.19
C MET A 101 -2.43 -10.27 5.55
N VAL A 102 -3.26 -9.22 5.56
CA VAL A 102 -3.78 -8.62 6.80
C VAL A 102 -4.60 -9.62 7.61
N LYS A 103 -5.46 -10.42 6.95
CA LYS A 103 -6.26 -11.45 7.64
C LYS A 103 -5.42 -12.59 8.24
N LYS A 104 -4.29 -12.93 7.61
CA LYS A 104 -3.37 -13.97 8.09
C LYS A 104 -2.39 -13.48 9.13
N ASP A 105 -2.19 -12.19 9.24
CA ASP A 105 -1.28 -11.60 10.23
C ASP A 105 -1.91 -11.69 11.63
N THR A 106 -1.23 -12.42 12.50
CA THR A 106 -1.65 -12.58 13.91
C THR A 106 -1.11 -11.48 14.81
N ILE A 107 -0.20 -10.66 14.30
CA ILE A 107 0.48 -9.61 15.06
C ILE A 107 -0.41 -8.37 15.12
N LYS A 108 -0.68 -7.92 16.34
CA LYS A 108 -1.60 -6.79 16.59
C LYS A 108 -0.92 -5.52 17.10
N SER A 109 0.33 -5.62 17.54
CA SER A 109 1.05 -4.48 18.10
C SER A 109 2.48 -4.35 17.55
N PRO A 110 3.07 -3.13 17.56
CA PRO A 110 4.47 -2.93 17.19
C PRO A 110 5.45 -3.72 18.06
N GLU A 111 5.15 -3.90 19.34
CA GLU A 111 5.97 -4.65 20.29
C GLU A 111 6.00 -6.14 19.91
N GLU A 112 4.86 -6.71 19.59
CA GLU A 112 4.78 -8.10 19.10
C GLU A 112 5.56 -8.27 17.80
N ALA A 113 5.47 -7.29 16.89
CA ALA A 113 6.21 -7.30 15.64
C ALA A 113 7.73 -7.31 15.87
N LEU A 114 8.24 -6.48 16.78
CA LEU A 114 9.67 -6.46 17.15
C LEU A 114 10.13 -7.81 17.70
N VAL A 115 9.35 -8.42 18.58
CA VAL A 115 9.64 -9.73 19.16
C VAL A 115 9.67 -10.82 18.09
N GLU A 116 8.70 -10.79 17.16
CA GLU A 116 8.65 -11.78 16.07
C GLU A 116 9.81 -11.60 15.08
N ILE A 117 10.19 -10.36 14.74
CA ILE A 117 11.39 -10.07 13.94
C ILE A 117 12.63 -10.61 14.63
N TYR A 118 12.78 -10.37 15.94
CA TYR A 118 13.92 -10.86 16.71
C TYR A 118 14.00 -12.40 16.67
N ARG A 119 12.88 -13.07 16.88
CA ARG A 119 12.80 -14.54 16.88
C ARG A 119 13.21 -15.13 15.53
N ARG A 120 12.87 -14.48 14.42
CA ARG A 120 13.27 -14.90 13.08
C ARG A 120 14.72 -14.63 12.77
N MET A 121 15.26 -13.51 13.28
CA MET A 121 16.66 -13.13 13.04
C MET A 121 17.64 -13.89 13.94
N ARG A 122 17.22 -14.26 15.15
CA ARG A 122 18.02 -15.00 16.13
C ARG A 122 17.24 -16.20 16.67
N PRO A 123 17.10 -17.26 15.86
CA PRO A 123 16.43 -18.47 16.31
C PRO A 123 17.21 -19.10 17.47
N GLY A 124 16.49 -19.42 18.56
CA GLY A 124 17.10 -20.04 19.76
C GLY A 124 17.36 -19.07 20.92
N ASP A 125 17.48 -17.78 20.68
CA ASP A 125 17.61 -16.79 21.76
C ASP A 125 16.23 -16.38 22.29
N PRO A 126 16.03 -16.29 23.63
CA PRO A 126 14.78 -15.82 24.18
C PRO A 126 14.61 -14.32 23.89
N PRO A 127 13.53 -13.91 23.21
CA PRO A 127 13.30 -12.50 22.89
C PRO A 127 12.86 -11.73 24.14
N THR A 128 13.53 -10.60 24.41
CA THR A 128 13.04 -9.56 25.30
C THR A 128 12.69 -8.34 24.47
N LEU A 129 11.77 -7.48 24.95
CA LEU A 129 11.38 -6.31 24.22
C LEU A 129 12.57 -5.37 23.95
N ASP A 130 13.44 -5.18 24.95
CA ASP A 130 14.61 -4.32 24.83
C ASP A 130 15.64 -4.88 23.83
N SER A 131 15.94 -6.18 23.89
CA SER A 131 16.87 -6.81 22.93
C SER A 131 16.30 -6.79 21.51
N SER A 132 14.99 -6.95 21.34
CA SER A 132 14.31 -6.90 20.06
C SER A 132 14.35 -5.51 19.46
N ARG A 133 14.08 -4.48 20.26
CA ARG A 133 14.16 -3.08 19.84
C ARG A 133 15.60 -2.70 19.45
N ASN A 134 16.57 -3.03 20.30
CA ASN A 134 17.98 -2.74 20.02
C ASN A 134 18.49 -3.42 18.76
N LEU A 135 18.04 -4.66 18.48
CA LEU A 135 18.37 -5.36 17.25
C LEU A 135 17.79 -4.62 16.04
N PHE A 136 16.50 -4.32 16.07
CA PHE A 136 15.79 -3.66 14.96
C PHE A 136 16.35 -2.26 14.66
N GLU A 137 16.54 -1.45 15.69
CA GLU A 137 17.14 -0.12 15.55
C GLU A 137 18.58 -0.20 15.03
N GLY A 138 19.36 -1.16 15.53
CA GLY A 138 20.73 -1.39 15.06
C GLY A 138 20.82 -1.84 13.62
N MET A 139 19.79 -2.51 13.09
CA MET A 139 19.77 -2.98 11.70
C MET A 139 19.49 -1.88 10.68
N PHE A 140 18.66 -0.89 11.02
CA PHE A 140 18.13 0.05 10.04
C PHE A 140 18.21 1.52 10.43
N LEU A 141 18.10 1.84 11.73
CA LEU A 141 17.89 3.20 12.22
C LEU A 141 19.11 3.82 12.90
N ASN A 142 20.15 3.03 13.18
CA ASN A 142 21.34 3.52 13.85
C ASN A 142 22.44 3.85 12.83
N ALA A 143 22.72 5.14 12.62
CA ALA A 143 23.72 5.61 11.67
C ALA A 143 25.18 5.18 11.99
N GLN A 144 25.46 4.71 13.21
CA GLN A 144 26.78 4.16 13.58
C GLN A 144 26.94 2.70 13.15
N LYS A 145 25.85 1.96 13.04
CA LYS A 145 25.84 0.53 12.68
C LYS A 145 25.42 0.29 11.24
N TYR A 146 24.63 1.20 10.67
CA TYR A 146 24.09 1.10 9.34
C TYR A 146 24.47 2.34 8.51
N ASP A 147 25.11 2.12 7.37
CA ASP A 147 25.46 3.18 6.41
C ASP A 147 24.95 2.81 5.02
N PHE A 148 23.91 3.51 4.61
CA PHE A 148 23.29 3.31 3.30
C PHE A 148 24.08 3.94 2.14
N SER A 149 25.24 4.49 2.38
CA SER A 149 26.09 5.24 1.45
C SER A 149 25.35 6.22 0.53
N ARG A 150 26.03 7.27 0.08
CA ARG A 150 25.41 8.27 -0.84
C ARG A 150 24.95 7.67 -2.16
N VAL A 151 25.70 6.68 -2.68
CA VAL A 151 25.37 5.99 -3.94
C VAL A 151 24.15 5.10 -3.76
N GLY A 152 24.06 4.37 -2.64
CA GLY A 152 22.88 3.58 -2.32
C GLY A 152 21.63 4.44 -2.19
N ARG A 153 21.72 5.58 -1.46
CA ARG A 153 20.62 6.53 -1.32
C ARG A 153 20.19 7.11 -2.67
N LEU A 154 21.14 7.49 -3.52
CA LEU A 154 20.82 7.98 -4.87
C LEU A 154 20.06 6.93 -5.69
N LYS A 155 20.53 5.68 -5.70
CA LYS A 155 19.88 4.60 -6.44
C LYS A 155 18.46 4.33 -5.93
N LEU A 156 18.28 4.28 -4.60
CA LEU A 156 16.97 4.08 -3.99
C LEU A 156 16.02 5.21 -4.38
N ASN A 157 16.45 6.45 -4.23
CA ASN A 157 15.66 7.63 -4.59
C ASN A 157 15.25 7.61 -6.06
N THR A 158 16.19 7.32 -6.96
CA THR A 158 15.90 7.27 -8.39
C THR A 158 14.92 6.14 -8.74
N LYS A 159 15.10 4.97 -8.14
CA LYS A 159 14.26 3.80 -8.43
C LYS A 159 12.83 3.97 -7.90
N LEU A 160 12.69 4.55 -6.72
CA LEU A 160 11.41 4.69 -6.03
C LEU A 160 10.76 6.07 -6.18
N GLY A 161 11.43 7.02 -6.85
CA GLY A 161 10.94 8.39 -7.00
C GLY A 161 10.93 9.19 -5.69
N LEU A 162 11.90 8.94 -4.79
CA LEU A 162 12.00 9.59 -3.49
C LEU A 162 12.87 10.85 -3.56
N GLY A 163 12.57 11.83 -2.70
CA GLY A 163 13.31 13.08 -2.56
C GLY A 163 14.23 13.17 -1.34
N THR A 164 14.54 12.04 -0.69
CA THR A 164 15.34 12.02 0.54
C THR A 164 16.75 12.55 0.30
N PRO A 165 17.32 13.41 1.18
CA PRO A 165 18.67 13.93 1.03
C PRO A 165 19.73 12.83 0.92
N LEU A 166 20.73 13.02 0.05
CA LEU A 166 21.82 12.03 -0.15
C LEU A 166 22.77 11.88 1.06
N THR A 167 22.62 12.75 2.04
CA THR A 167 23.37 12.68 3.31
C THR A 167 22.76 11.73 4.33
N GLU A 168 21.50 11.34 4.10
CA GLU A 168 20.79 10.40 4.98
C GLU A 168 21.35 8.99 4.84
N LYS A 169 21.84 8.46 5.95
CA LYS A 169 22.54 7.16 6.02
C LYS A 169 21.66 6.01 6.48
N ILE A 170 20.51 6.33 7.06
CA ILE A 170 19.56 5.36 7.62
C ILE A 170 18.35 5.17 6.73
N ILE A 171 17.62 4.08 6.94
CA ILE A 171 16.34 3.82 6.28
C ILE A 171 15.23 4.52 7.05
N HIS A 172 14.33 5.20 6.34
CA HIS A 172 13.13 5.82 6.88
C HIS A 172 11.89 4.95 6.59
N LEU A 173 10.82 5.18 7.33
CA LEU A 173 9.54 4.48 7.10
C LEU A 173 9.03 4.68 5.68
N GLU A 174 9.20 5.89 5.13
CA GLU A 174 8.81 6.24 3.76
C GLU A 174 9.54 5.37 2.72
N ASP A 175 10.83 5.06 2.95
CA ASP A 175 11.60 4.16 2.09
C ASP A 175 10.98 2.76 2.07
N ILE A 176 10.60 2.24 3.25
CA ILE A 176 9.99 0.90 3.39
C ILE A 176 8.64 0.86 2.67
N VAL A 177 7.79 1.85 2.88
CA VAL A 177 6.48 1.95 2.21
C VAL A 177 6.65 2.03 0.69
N ALA A 178 7.60 2.84 0.22
CA ALA A 178 7.89 2.96 -1.21
C ALA A 178 8.41 1.65 -1.81
N VAL A 179 9.27 0.91 -1.10
CA VAL A 179 9.75 -0.43 -1.52
C VAL A 179 8.59 -1.41 -1.64
N ILE A 180 7.70 -1.46 -0.65
CA ILE A 180 6.51 -2.33 -0.69
C ILE A 180 5.64 -1.96 -1.89
N GLY A 181 5.35 -0.67 -2.08
CA GLY A 181 4.59 -0.17 -3.23
C GLY A 181 5.23 -0.55 -4.58
N PHE A 182 6.57 -0.48 -4.66
CA PHE A 182 7.30 -0.89 -5.85
C PHE A 182 7.21 -2.40 -6.09
N LEU A 183 7.35 -3.23 -5.05
CA LEU A 183 7.21 -4.68 -5.16
C LEU A 183 5.80 -5.09 -5.66
N LEU A 184 4.76 -4.39 -5.20
CA LEU A 184 3.40 -4.60 -5.68
C LEU A 184 3.25 -4.23 -7.16
N LYS A 185 3.90 -3.15 -7.62
CA LYS A 185 3.93 -2.77 -9.04
C LYS A 185 4.65 -3.80 -9.90
N LEU A 186 5.76 -4.38 -9.41
CA LEU A 186 6.51 -5.43 -10.11
C LEU A 186 5.67 -6.68 -10.39
N ARG A 187 4.69 -6.98 -9.55
CA ARG A 187 3.76 -8.09 -9.79
C ARG A 187 2.95 -7.89 -11.07
N ARG A 188 2.58 -6.65 -11.39
CA ARG A 188 1.88 -6.30 -12.64
C ARG A 188 2.83 -6.14 -13.82
N ASN A 189 4.04 -5.63 -13.57
CA ASN A 189 5.05 -5.33 -14.58
C ASN A 189 6.38 -6.03 -14.28
N PRO A 190 6.51 -7.36 -14.49
CA PRO A 190 7.73 -8.10 -14.18
C PRO A 190 8.97 -7.63 -14.95
N GLN A 191 8.79 -6.85 -16.02
CA GLN A 191 9.89 -6.30 -16.83
C GLN A 191 10.71 -5.23 -16.12
N ASP A 192 10.20 -4.65 -15.04
CA ASP A 192 10.87 -3.62 -14.24
C ASP A 192 11.84 -4.19 -13.20
N VAL A 193 12.03 -5.52 -13.17
CA VAL A 193 12.98 -6.19 -12.28
C VAL A 193 14.40 -5.84 -12.69
N ASP A 194 15.22 -5.48 -11.72
CA ASP A 194 16.64 -5.18 -11.96
C ASP A 194 17.43 -6.45 -12.29
N ASP A 195 18.31 -6.35 -13.26
CA ASP A 195 19.31 -7.38 -13.51
C ASP A 195 20.38 -7.33 -12.42
N ILE A 196 20.43 -8.36 -11.57
CA ILE A 196 21.33 -8.46 -10.42
C ILE A 196 22.80 -8.54 -10.89
N ASP A 197 23.07 -9.13 -12.04
CA ASP A 197 24.41 -9.36 -12.55
C ASP A 197 24.95 -8.17 -13.37
N HIS A 198 24.10 -7.19 -13.68
CA HIS A 198 24.53 -6.00 -14.39
C HIS A 198 25.50 -5.18 -13.54
N LEU A 199 26.66 -4.82 -14.11
CA LEU A 199 27.72 -4.08 -13.38
C LEU A 199 27.26 -2.69 -12.87
N GLY A 200 26.22 -2.12 -13.41
CA GLY A 200 25.55 -0.92 -12.87
C GLY A 200 24.87 -1.15 -11.53
N ASN A 201 24.50 -2.41 -11.20
CA ASN A 201 23.82 -2.79 -9.97
C ASN A 201 24.75 -3.46 -8.96
N ARG A 202 25.95 -3.85 -9.37
CA ARG A 202 26.99 -4.45 -8.51
C ARG A 202 28.09 -3.45 -8.25
N ARG A 203 28.52 -3.37 -6.97
CA ARG A 203 29.68 -2.61 -6.57
C ARG A 203 30.89 -3.53 -6.50
N VAL A 204 31.95 -3.15 -7.20
CA VAL A 204 33.26 -3.81 -7.10
C VAL A 204 34.11 -3.07 -6.09
N ARG A 205 34.57 -3.75 -5.06
CA ARG A 205 35.52 -3.20 -4.06
C ARG A 205 36.94 -3.36 -4.59
N SER A 206 37.70 -2.27 -4.54
CA SER A 206 39.13 -2.31 -4.86
C SER A 206 39.94 -2.93 -3.72
N VAL A 207 41.16 -3.36 -4.03
CA VAL A 207 42.09 -3.94 -3.03
C VAL A 207 42.38 -2.94 -1.90
N GLY A 208 42.53 -1.66 -2.21
CA GLY A 208 42.73 -0.59 -1.22
C GLY A 208 41.56 -0.48 -0.23
N GLU A 209 40.33 -0.52 -0.69
CA GLU A 209 39.14 -0.47 0.17
C GLU A 209 39.03 -1.73 1.06
N LEU A 210 39.44 -2.89 0.55
CA LEU A 210 39.45 -4.13 1.33
C LEU A 210 40.49 -4.10 2.45
N LEU A 211 41.65 -3.50 2.19
CA LEU A 211 42.73 -3.35 3.19
C LEU A 211 42.39 -2.30 4.26
N GLU A 212 41.72 -1.21 3.88
CA GLU A 212 41.30 -0.16 4.82
C GLU A 212 40.30 -0.69 5.87
N ASN A 213 39.48 -1.68 5.50
CA ASN A 213 38.48 -2.27 6.39
C ASN A 213 39.01 -3.39 7.29
N GLN A 214 40.29 -3.78 7.19
CA GLN A 214 40.96 -4.73 8.06
C GLN A 214 41.84 -4.02 9.12
#